data_99e29a9393c87b94b3630b5d954a46e1
#
_entry.id   99e29a9393c87b94b3630b5d954a46e1
#
_cell.length_a   1.000
_cell.length_b   1.000
_cell.length_c   1.000
_cell.angle_alpha   90.00
_cell.angle_beta   90.00
_cell.angle_gamma   90.00
#
_symmetry.space_group_name_H-M   'P 1'
#
loop_
_entity.id
_entity.type
_entity.pdbx_description
1 polymer ?
#
loop_
_entity_poly.entity_id
_entity_poly.type
_entity_poly.pdbx_seq_one_letter_code
_entity_poly.pdbx_strand_id
1 'polypeptide(L)'
;MKLSVYIPCYNAASYLECSLTGLLNQTRPPDEILIIDDGSTDNSVEVASRFPVKVIRHEKNRGLAAARNTAFANASFELVGAIDADVLPAPDWLEHLSKHFDDPHVVGTSGRLLEAFRTTPADAWRATHMSQDLGLEKIEIEWPSHKCLGGFGTILRKSAVQAVGGYDEQYRTNFEDVNLVRRLVNARYKLIFEPQAVAHHQRRDSLSSVVRTYWRWEFFTHYFNGGYNHIWLKILMNFRWTRILVFNHLRNRQPALLLVDLRLPWVHSYLDLRYHFSKDRLPMVDADPKNSAVYLPWPFRNFRKNRPAPG
;
A
#
# COMPACT_ATOMS: atom_id res chain seq x y z
N MET A 1 8.53 5.66 24.51
CA MET A 1 9.40 4.76 23.70
C MET A 1 9.98 5.55 22.53
N LYS A 2 11.22 5.28 22.14
CA LYS A 2 11.85 5.93 20.96
C LYS A 2 11.42 5.27 19.64
N LEU A 3 11.31 6.06 18.59
CA LEU A 3 10.75 5.67 17.29
C LEU A 3 11.60 6.21 16.12
N SER A 4 12.05 5.32 15.26
CA SER A 4 12.55 5.67 13.92
C SER A 4 11.39 5.70 12.93
N VAL A 5 11.32 6.70 12.06
CA VAL A 5 10.38 6.71 10.91
C VAL A 5 11.18 6.72 9.62
N TYR A 6 10.77 5.92 8.66
CA TYR A 6 11.40 5.95 7.34
C TYR A 6 10.40 6.25 6.21
N ILE A 7 10.93 6.86 5.16
CA ILE A 7 10.24 7.09 3.89
C ILE A 7 10.99 6.33 2.80
N PRO A 8 10.38 5.29 2.18
CA PRO A 8 10.93 4.72 0.96
C PRO A 8 10.72 5.71 -0.19
N CYS A 9 11.77 6.01 -0.93
CA CYS A 9 11.77 7.06 -1.94
C CYS A 9 12.30 6.53 -3.27
N TYR A 10 11.53 6.72 -4.34
CA TYR A 10 11.96 6.49 -5.72
C TYR A 10 11.25 7.45 -6.66
N ASN A 11 11.99 8.45 -7.19
CA ASN A 11 11.45 9.49 -8.06
C ASN A 11 10.21 10.19 -7.46
N ALA A 12 10.34 10.67 -6.22
CA ALA A 12 9.26 11.26 -5.44
C ALA A 12 9.49 12.75 -5.08
N ALA A 13 10.39 13.45 -5.77
CA ALA A 13 10.75 14.84 -5.47
C ALA A 13 9.55 15.77 -5.30
N SER A 14 8.48 15.55 -6.08
CA SER A 14 7.28 16.39 -6.05
C SER A 14 6.40 16.25 -4.79
N TYR A 15 6.60 15.17 -4.02
CA TYR A 15 5.76 14.86 -2.84
C TYR A 15 6.57 14.90 -1.53
N LEU A 16 7.86 14.58 -1.60
CA LEU A 16 8.70 14.30 -0.43
C LEU A 16 8.74 15.43 0.58
N GLU A 17 8.77 16.68 0.11
CA GLU A 17 8.76 17.88 0.97
C GLU A 17 7.51 17.93 1.85
N CYS A 18 6.34 17.63 1.27
CA CYS A 18 5.06 17.62 1.99
C CYS A 18 5.05 16.55 3.09
N SER A 19 5.50 15.33 2.78
CA SER A 19 5.56 14.21 3.73
C SER A 19 6.56 14.49 4.86
N LEU A 20 7.74 15.03 4.55
CA LEU A 20 8.75 15.40 5.55
C LEU A 20 8.27 16.52 6.46
N THR A 21 7.64 17.57 5.91
CA THR A 21 7.06 18.64 6.69
C THR A 21 5.98 18.10 7.64
N GLY A 22 5.12 17.21 7.17
CA GLY A 22 4.10 16.57 8.01
C GLY A 22 4.69 15.74 9.16
N LEU A 23 5.81 15.04 8.93
CA LEU A 23 6.49 14.26 9.98
C LEU A 23 7.19 15.15 11.02
N LEU A 24 7.80 16.25 10.60
CA LEU A 24 8.47 17.17 11.51
C LEU A 24 7.50 17.97 12.38
N ASN A 25 6.26 18.16 11.91
CA ASN A 25 5.21 18.89 12.61
C ASN A 25 4.26 17.98 13.41
N GLN A 26 4.66 16.75 13.72
CA GLN A 26 3.86 15.86 14.58
C GLN A 26 3.85 16.35 16.03
N THR A 27 2.70 16.19 16.73
CA THR A 27 2.58 16.43 18.19
C THR A 27 3.57 15.59 18.99
N ARG A 28 3.84 14.37 18.47
CA ARG A 28 4.93 13.50 18.91
C ARG A 28 5.90 13.32 17.73
N PRO A 29 6.96 14.13 17.62
CA PRO A 29 7.91 13.98 16.53
C PRO A 29 8.66 12.63 16.64
N PRO A 30 9.10 12.06 15.52
CA PRO A 30 9.97 10.89 15.53
C PRO A 30 11.35 11.25 16.10
N ASP A 31 12.01 10.27 16.74
CA ASP A 31 13.37 10.45 17.27
C ASP A 31 14.44 10.31 16.16
N GLU A 32 14.07 9.72 15.03
CA GLU A 32 14.92 9.53 13.85
C GLU A 32 14.06 9.50 12.59
N ILE A 33 14.53 10.17 11.53
CA ILE A 33 13.92 10.08 10.20
C ILE A 33 14.95 9.55 9.20
N LEU A 34 14.59 8.49 8.49
CA LEU A 34 15.39 7.86 7.44
C LEU A 34 14.71 8.04 6.09
N ILE A 35 15.45 8.48 5.09
CA ILE A 35 15.04 8.41 3.69
C ILE A 35 15.80 7.26 3.04
N ILE A 36 15.07 6.29 2.50
CA ILE A 36 15.67 5.19 1.74
C ILE A 36 15.45 5.46 0.27
N ASP A 37 16.46 6.08 -0.34
CA ASP A 37 16.43 6.38 -1.78
C ASP A 37 16.78 5.12 -2.58
N ASP A 38 15.80 4.58 -3.27
CA ASP A 38 15.92 3.35 -4.06
C ASP A 38 16.46 3.63 -5.49
N GLY A 39 17.51 4.45 -5.59
CA GLY A 39 18.17 4.78 -6.84
C GLY A 39 17.40 5.79 -7.69
N SER A 40 16.86 6.85 -7.09
CA SER A 40 16.16 7.92 -7.81
C SER A 40 17.06 8.62 -8.84
N THR A 41 16.44 9.05 -9.93
CA THR A 41 17.04 9.80 -11.03
C THR A 41 16.56 11.24 -11.11
N ASP A 42 15.58 11.61 -10.26
CA ASP A 42 15.09 12.98 -10.08
C ASP A 42 15.79 13.67 -8.89
N ASN A 43 15.29 14.85 -8.48
CA ASN A 43 15.85 15.64 -7.40
C ASN A 43 15.42 15.17 -5.99
N SER A 44 14.94 13.93 -5.82
CA SER A 44 14.46 13.43 -4.51
C SER A 44 15.50 13.55 -3.41
N VAL A 45 16.76 13.18 -3.71
CA VAL A 45 17.86 13.26 -2.73
C VAL A 45 18.20 14.70 -2.37
N GLU A 46 18.15 15.61 -3.33
CA GLU A 46 18.37 17.04 -3.09
C GLU A 46 17.25 17.62 -2.19
N VAL A 47 16.00 17.26 -2.45
CA VAL A 47 14.87 17.67 -1.59
C VAL A 47 15.07 17.12 -0.17
N ALA A 48 15.39 15.83 0.00
CA ALA A 48 15.63 15.23 1.30
C ALA A 48 16.75 15.93 2.08
N SER A 49 17.83 16.35 1.41
CA SER A 49 18.99 16.98 2.05
C SER A 49 18.71 18.35 2.69
N ARG A 50 17.59 18.97 2.40
CA ARG A 50 17.12 20.22 3.01
C ARG A 50 16.54 20.02 4.41
N PHE A 51 16.33 18.78 4.82
CA PHE A 51 15.68 18.41 6.07
C PHE A 51 16.67 17.69 7.01
N PRO A 52 16.43 17.71 8.34
CA PRO A 52 17.27 17.01 9.30
C PRO A 52 16.99 15.49 9.28
N VAL A 53 17.35 14.83 8.19
CA VAL A 53 17.08 13.40 7.95
C VAL A 53 18.37 12.67 7.54
N LYS A 54 18.40 11.37 7.79
CA LYS A 54 19.49 10.50 7.31
C LYS A 54 19.08 9.88 5.98
N VAL A 55 19.81 10.16 4.91
CA VAL A 55 19.57 9.56 3.59
C VAL A 55 20.46 8.34 3.41
N ILE A 56 19.83 7.21 3.03
CA ILE A 56 20.51 5.96 2.65
C ILE A 56 20.13 5.69 1.20
N ARG A 57 21.13 5.59 0.32
CA ARG A 57 20.91 5.46 -1.11
C ARG A 57 21.34 4.09 -1.62
N HIS A 58 20.48 3.44 -2.42
CA HIS A 58 20.83 2.30 -3.23
C HIS A 58 21.50 2.75 -4.54
N GLU A 59 22.47 2.00 -5.00
CA GLU A 59 23.14 2.28 -6.30
C GLU A 59 22.17 2.17 -7.49
N LYS A 60 21.15 1.32 -7.37
CA LYS A 60 20.10 1.10 -8.38
C LYS A 60 18.78 0.75 -7.70
N ASN A 61 17.68 0.86 -8.44
CA ASN A 61 16.38 0.44 -7.96
C ASN A 61 16.35 -1.07 -7.63
N ARG A 62 16.12 -1.39 -6.36
CA ARG A 62 15.99 -2.76 -5.83
C ARG A 62 14.54 -3.13 -5.56
N GLY A 63 13.64 -2.17 -5.51
CA GLY A 63 12.23 -2.32 -5.21
C GLY A 63 11.84 -2.00 -3.76
N LEU A 64 10.53 -1.83 -3.55
CA LEU A 64 9.97 -1.32 -2.28
C LEU A 64 10.31 -2.21 -1.08
N ALA A 65 10.20 -3.54 -1.22
CA ALA A 65 10.54 -4.48 -0.15
C ALA A 65 12.01 -4.37 0.28
N ALA A 66 12.94 -4.23 -0.67
CA ALA A 66 14.36 -4.01 -0.38
C ALA A 66 14.62 -2.68 0.33
N ALA A 67 13.92 -1.61 -0.09
CA ALA A 67 14.02 -0.32 0.59
C ALA A 67 13.50 -0.41 2.05
N ARG A 68 12.38 -1.10 2.28
CA ARG A 68 11.84 -1.35 3.62
C ARG A 68 12.80 -2.18 4.47
N ASN A 69 13.40 -3.24 3.94
CA ASN A 69 14.42 -4.03 4.65
C ASN A 69 15.65 -3.20 5.01
N THR A 70 16.10 -2.34 4.08
CA THR A 70 17.22 -1.41 4.35
C THR A 70 16.88 -0.45 5.48
N ALA A 71 15.63 0.06 5.55
CA ALA A 71 15.16 0.89 6.65
C ALA A 71 15.23 0.14 7.98
N PHE A 72 14.67 -1.07 8.05
CA PHE A 72 14.70 -1.87 9.28
C PHE A 72 16.12 -2.23 9.73
N ALA A 73 17.03 -2.49 8.80
CA ALA A 73 18.43 -2.75 9.14
C ALA A 73 19.13 -1.53 9.76
N ASN A 74 18.79 -0.32 9.28
CA ASN A 74 19.46 0.92 9.66
C ASN A 74 18.74 1.76 10.72
N ALA A 75 17.50 1.42 11.08
CA ALA A 75 16.75 2.08 12.13
C ALA A 75 17.41 1.87 13.50
N SER A 76 17.57 2.95 14.26
CA SER A 76 18.24 2.93 15.56
C SER A 76 17.36 2.39 16.68
N PHE A 77 16.02 2.42 16.52
CA PHE A 77 15.09 2.11 17.60
C PHE A 77 14.25 0.87 17.30
N GLU A 78 13.68 0.29 18.38
CA GLU A 78 12.84 -0.92 18.31
C GLU A 78 11.52 -0.66 17.57
N LEU A 79 10.93 0.52 17.71
CA LEU A 79 9.76 0.90 16.95
C LEU A 79 10.20 1.55 15.63
N VAL A 80 9.70 1.01 14.53
CA VAL A 80 10.02 1.50 13.18
C VAL A 80 8.73 1.86 12.46
N GLY A 81 8.55 3.16 12.23
CA GLY A 81 7.43 3.70 11.47
C GLY A 81 7.75 3.78 9.98
N ALA A 82 6.75 3.53 9.16
CA ALA A 82 6.81 3.72 7.72
C ALA A 82 5.77 4.77 7.30
N ILE A 83 6.12 5.63 6.37
CA ILE A 83 5.18 6.48 5.65
C ILE A 83 5.63 6.60 4.20
N ASP A 84 4.70 6.50 3.24
CA ASP A 84 5.05 6.63 1.83
C ASP A 84 5.34 8.09 1.47
N ALA A 85 6.19 8.32 0.47
CA ALA A 85 6.68 9.65 0.10
C ALA A 85 5.58 10.60 -0.40
N ASP A 86 4.43 10.07 -0.79
CA ASP A 86 3.25 10.80 -1.25
C ASP A 86 2.11 10.84 -0.21
N VAL A 87 2.43 10.67 1.08
CA VAL A 87 1.46 10.66 2.17
C VAL A 87 1.75 11.78 3.18
N LEU A 88 0.75 12.60 3.48
CA LEU A 88 0.78 13.64 4.51
C LEU A 88 0.07 13.15 5.77
N PRO A 89 0.78 12.91 6.88
CA PRO A 89 0.15 12.52 8.14
C PRO A 89 -0.54 13.73 8.81
N ALA A 90 -1.68 13.49 9.48
CA ALA A 90 -2.26 14.46 10.39
C ALA A 90 -1.30 14.74 11.58
N PRO A 91 -1.40 15.91 12.23
CA PRO A 91 -0.43 16.29 13.28
C PRO A 91 -0.31 15.32 14.46
N ASP A 92 -1.35 14.58 14.77
CA ASP A 92 -1.44 13.61 15.87
C ASP A 92 -1.30 12.13 15.44
N TRP A 93 -0.95 11.91 14.18
CA TRP A 93 -0.89 10.57 13.58
C TRP A 93 0.07 9.63 14.30
N LEU A 94 1.31 10.06 14.59
CA LEU A 94 2.29 9.25 15.32
C LEU A 94 1.90 8.99 16.77
N GLU A 95 1.26 9.96 17.41
CA GLU A 95 0.76 9.81 18.78
C GLU A 95 -0.29 8.71 18.85
N HIS A 96 -1.29 8.75 17.96
CA HIS A 96 -2.33 7.74 17.89
C HIS A 96 -1.80 6.34 17.58
N LEU A 97 -0.83 6.20 16.67
CA LEU A 97 -0.25 4.89 16.38
C LEU A 97 0.62 4.35 17.51
N SER A 98 1.40 5.21 18.16
CA SER A 98 2.38 4.77 19.15
C SER A 98 1.80 4.39 20.51
N LYS A 99 0.60 4.86 20.87
CA LYS A 99 -0.04 4.60 22.18
C LYS A 99 -0.32 3.12 22.46
N HIS A 100 -0.37 2.28 21.44
CA HIS A 100 -0.69 0.87 21.58
C HIS A 100 0.49 -0.02 21.95
N PHE A 101 1.72 0.50 21.88
CA PHE A 101 2.93 -0.30 22.11
C PHE A 101 3.30 -0.48 23.60
N ASP A 102 2.49 0.03 24.52
CA ASP A 102 2.57 -0.34 25.93
C ASP A 102 2.16 -1.80 26.17
N ASP A 103 1.31 -2.36 25.30
CA ASP A 103 1.04 -3.81 25.23
C ASP A 103 2.20 -4.50 24.47
N PRO A 104 2.98 -5.39 25.14
CA PRO A 104 4.08 -6.10 24.47
C PRO A 104 3.64 -7.08 23.38
N HIS A 105 2.38 -7.50 23.38
CA HIS A 105 1.81 -8.38 22.35
C HIS A 105 1.50 -7.64 21.05
N VAL A 106 1.35 -6.32 21.11
CA VAL A 106 1.14 -5.48 19.92
C VAL A 106 2.46 -5.27 19.22
N VAL A 107 2.58 -5.80 18.01
CA VAL A 107 3.80 -5.68 17.20
C VAL A 107 3.63 -4.75 15.99
N GLY A 108 2.41 -4.30 15.72
CA GLY A 108 2.17 -3.40 14.61
C GLY A 108 0.88 -2.59 14.74
N THR A 109 0.95 -1.36 14.27
CA THR A 109 -0.22 -0.46 14.18
C THR A 109 -0.26 0.19 12.80
N SER A 110 -1.46 0.52 12.31
CA SER A 110 -1.69 1.33 11.12
C SER A 110 -2.93 2.17 11.31
N GLY A 111 -3.05 3.23 10.52
CA GLY A 111 -4.18 4.15 10.55
C GLY A 111 -4.96 4.18 9.24
N ARG A 112 -5.79 5.20 9.11
CA ARG A 112 -6.59 5.49 7.92
C ARG A 112 -5.76 6.21 6.88
N LEU A 113 -5.89 5.80 5.62
CA LEU A 113 -5.42 6.57 4.46
C LEU A 113 -6.60 7.12 3.68
N LEU A 114 -6.70 8.44 3.64
CA LEU A 114 -7.74 9.14 2.91
C LEU A 114 -7.16 9.78 1.66
N GLU A 115 -7.84 9.67 0.54
CA GLU A 115 -7.42 10.36 -0.68
C GLU A 115 -7.67 11.87 -0.54
N ALA A 116 -6.61 12.69 -0.65
CA ALA A 116 -6.69 14.14 -0.53
C ALA A 116 -7.44 14.79 -1.70
N PHE A 117 -7.44 14.15 -2.85
CA PHE A 117 -8.04 14.68 -4.06
C PHE A 117 -9.14 13.77 -4.60
N ARG A 118 -10.24 14.40 -5.06
CA ARG A 118 -11.36 13.79 -5.76
C ARG A 118 -11.85 14.67 -6.90
N THR A 119 -10.97 15.54 -7.42
CA THR A 119 -11.34 16.61 -8.35
C THR A 119 -11.45 16.13 -9.79
N THR A 120 -10.68 15.13 -10.17
CA THR A 120 -10.75 14.53 -11.51
C THR A 120 -11.48 13.18 -11.47
N PRO A 121 -12.00 12.69 -12.61
CA PRO A 121 -12.56 11.35 -12.68
C PRO A 121 -11.59 10.25 -12.24
N ALA A 122 -10.29 10.40 -12.51
CA ALA A 122 -9.26 9.46 -12.09
C ALA A 122 -9.05 9.47 -10.57
N ASP A 123 -8.96 10.65 -9.95
CA ASP A 123 -8.83 10.80 -8.51
C ASP A 123 -10.08 10.25 -7.78
N ALA A 124 -11.29 10.59 -8.27
CA ALA A 124 -12.54 10.09 -7.72
C ALA A 124 -12.68 8.57 -7.84
N TRP A 125 -12.25 8.00 -8.98
CA TRP A 125 -12.24 6.57 -9.21
C TRP A 125 -11.27 5.86 -8.26
N ARG A 126 -10.04 6.40 -8.09
CA ARG A 126 -9.08 5.90 -7.11
C ARG A 126 -9.67 5.88 -5.71
N ALA A 127 -10.23 6.99 -5.27
CA ALA A 127 -10.82 7.12 -3.93
C ALA A 127 -11.98 6.13 -3.68
N THR A 128 -12.66 5.69 -4.73
CA THR A 128 -13.77 4.75 -4.65
C THR A 128 -13.32 3.30 -4.67
N HIS A 129 -12.32 2.96 -5.50
CA HIS A 129 -11.96 1.57 -5.82
C HIS A 129 -10.59 1.13 -5.27
N MET A 130 -9.74 2.07 -4.87
CA MET A 130 -8.40 1.78 -4.35
C MET A 130 -8.22 2.28 -2.91
N SER A 131 -9.32 2.45 -2.17
CA SER A 131 -9.27 2.88 -0.78
C SER A 131 -8.57 1.83 0.09
N GLN A 132 -7.65 2.27 0.92
CA GLN A 132 -6.98 1.47 1.95
C GLN A 132 -7.55 1.77 3.36
N ASP A 133 -8.61 2.56 3.43
CA ASP A 133 -9.30 2.89 4.68
C ASP A 133 -10.16 1.72 5.14
N LEU A 134 -9.90 1.22 6.35
CA LEU A 134 -10.66 0.12 6.96
C LEU A 134 -11.88 0.61 7.75
N GLY A 135 -12.14 1.92 7.81
CA GLY A 135 -13.31 2.52 8.43
C GLY A 135 -13.03 3.25 9.75
N LEU A 136 -14.09 3.44 10.55
CA LEU A 136 -14.07 4.30 11.75
C LEU A 136 -13.92 3.52 13.05
N GLU A 137 -13.88 2.19 12.99
CA GLU A 137 -13.76 1.34 14.17
C GLU A 137 -12.32 0.85 14.34
N LYS A 138 -11.86 0.83 15.59
CA LYS A 138 -10.60 0.16 15.95
C LYS A 138 -10.72 -1.34 15.64
N ILE A 139 -9.72 -1.89 14.96
CA ILE A 139 -9.70 -3.30 14.59
C ILE A 139 -8.45 -3.94 15.20
N GLU A 140 -8.64 -5.00 15.96
CA GLU A 140 -7.58 -5.90 16.37
C GLU A 140 -7.44 -7.03 15.35
N ILE A 141 -6.23 -7.22 14.86
CA ILE A 141 -5.91 -8.20 13.82
C ILE A 141 -5.04 -9.27 14.45
N GLU A 142 -5.68 -10.37 14.77
CA GLU A 142 -5.07 -11.55 15.38
C GLU A 142 -5.46 -12.81 14.60
N TRP A 143 -4.76 -13.90 14.83
CA TRP A 143 -5.12 -15.19 14.24
C TRP A 143 -6.47 -15.71 14.78
N PRO A 144 -7.37 -16.25 13.93
CA PRO A 144 -7.31 -16.30 12.46
C PRO A 144 -7.94 -15.04 11.83
N SER A 145 -7.15 -14.17 11.23
CA SER A 145 -7.66 -12.99 10.55
C SER A 145 -7.22 -12.96 9.09
N HIS A 146 -8.10 -12.47 8.25
CA HIS A 146 -7.83 -12.18 6.84
C HIS A 146 -7.67 -10.68 6.58
N LYS A 147 -7.81 -9.85 7.62
CA LYS A 147 -7.58 -8.40 7.52
C LYS A 147 -6.08 -8.14 7.42
N CYS A 148 -5.72 -7.06 6.75
CA CYS A 148 -4.34 -6.66 6.55
C CYS A 148 -4.20 -5.17 6.80
N LEU A 149 -3.06 -4.76 7.31
CA LEU A 149 -2.65 -3.37 7.40
C LEU A 149 -1.97 -2.97 6.09
N GLY A 150 -2.29 -1.79 5.56
CA GLY A 150 -1.59 -1.22 4.41
C GLY A 150 -0.20 -0.72 4.80
N GLY A 151 0.76 -0.82 3.89
CA GLY A 151 2.16 -0.44 4.13
C GLY A 151 2.45 1.06 4.13
N PHE A 152 1.47 1.89 3.78
CA PHE A 152 1.60 3.34 3.59
C PHE A 152 1.89 4.13 4.86
N GLY A 153 1.50 3.60 6.02
CA GLY A 153 1.58 4.30 7.29
C GLY A 153 1.42 3.34 8.46
N THR A 154 2.52 2.71 8.87
CA THR A 154 2.55 1.70 9.93
C THR A 154 3.65 2.02 10.92
N ILE A 155 3.48 1.56 12.17
CA ILE A 155 4.59 1.35 13.11
C ILE A 155 4.67 -0.14 13.38
N LEU A 156 5.88 -0.71 13.28
CA LEU A 156 6.14 -2.14 13.55
C LEU A 156 7.29 -2.29 14.55
N ARG A 157 7.22 -3.36 15.38
CA ARG A 157 8.37 -3.77 16.18
C ARG A 157 9.44 -4.40 15.31
N LYS A 158 10.66 -3.85 15.36
CA LYS A 158 11.82 -4.35 14.59
C LYS A 158 12.09 -5.82 14.85
N SER A 159 12.08 -6.22 16.12
CA SER A 159 12.29 -7.60 16.54
C SER A 159 11.26 -8.58 15.95
N ALA A 160 9.97 -8.20 15.91
CA ALA A 160 8.92 -9.04 15.33
C ALA A 160 9.06 -9.17 13.81
N VAL A 161 9.41 -8.08 13.10
CA VAL A 161 9.68 -8.11 11.66
C VAL A 161 10.87 -9.02 11.36
N GLN A 162 11.95 -8.92 12.15
CA GLN A 162 13.12 -9.78 12.01
C GLN A 162 12.80 -11.26 12.28
N ALA A 163 11.99 -11.55 13.31
CA ALA A 163 11.60 -12.91 13.67
C ALA A 163 10.85 -13.65 12.55
N VAL A 164 10.12 -12.92 11.70
CA VAL A 164 9.44 -13.51 10.54
C VAL A 164 10.23 -13.38 9.23
N GLY A 165 11.50 -12.95 9.28
CA GLY A 165 12.41 -12.90 8.12
C GLY A 165 12.33 -11.60 7.28
N GLY A 166 11.78 -10.50 7.82
CA GLY A 166 11.71 -9.20 7.12
C GLY A 166 10.69 -9.16 5.97
N TYR A 167 10.81 -8.18 5.11
CA TYR A 167 10.02 -8.10 3.87
C TYR A 167 10.60 -9.05 2.81
N ASP A 168 9.72 -9.72 2.08
CA ASP A 168 10.12 -10.59 0.98
C ASP A 168 10.43 -9.75 -0.27
N GLU A 169 11.70 -9.68 -0.65
CA GLU A 169 12.21 -8.84 -1.75
C GLU A 169 11.76 -9.32 -3.14
N GLN A 170 11.12 -10.48 -3.23
CA GLN A 170 10.46 -10.92 -4.46
C GLN A 170 9.27 -10.01 -4.82
N TYR A 171 8.65 -9.35 -3.82
CA TYR A 171 7.59 -8.35 -4.02
C TYR A 171 8.19 -6.96 -4.24
N ARG A 172 8.54 -6.65 -5.47
CA ARG A 172 9.29 -5.42 -5.78
C ARG A 172 8.49 -4.13 -5.68
N THR A 173 7.19 -4.16 -5.89
CA THR A 173 6.38 -2.94 -6.00
C THR A 173 5.10 -2.91 -5.19
N ASN A 174 4.49 -4.04 -4.92
CA ASN A 174 3.21 -4.16 -4.21
C ASN A 174 3.14 -5.52 -3.53
N PHE A 175 2.27 -5.63 -2.51
CA PHE A 175 1.97 -6.87 -1.83
C PHE A 175 3.00 -7.31 -0.78
N GLU A 176 4.13 -6.64 -0.65
CA GLU A 176 5.17 -6.91 0.34
C GLU A 176 4.65 -6.71 1.77
N ASP A 177 3.78 -5.70 1.96
CA ASP A 177 3.10 -5.40 3.22
C ASP A 177 2.08 -6.46 3.60
N VAL A 178 1.22 -6.85 2.66
CA VAL A 178 0.23 -7.93 2.85
C VAL A 178 0.92 -9.24 3.21
N ASN A 179 2.03 -9.57 2.53
CA ASN A 179 2.82 -10.76 2.80
C ASN A 179 3.42 -10.71 4.22
N LEU A 180 4.03 -9.58 4.62
CA LEU A 180 4.61 -9.42 5.95
C LEU A 180 3.55 -9.52 7.03
N VAL A 181 2.43 -8.77 6.93
CA VAL A 181 1.35 -8.80 7.92
C VAL A 181 0.79 -10.20 8.10
N ARG A 182 0.62 -10.95 7.02
CA ARG A 182 0.18 -12.35 7.10
C ARG A 182 1.16 -13.23 7.88
N ARG A 183 2.47 -13.07 7.66
CA ARG A 183 3.49 -13.84 8.40
C ARG A 183 3.50 -13.46 9.88
N LEU A 184 3.32 -12.19 10.21
CA LEU A 184 3.18 -11.73 11.60
C LEU A 184 1.94 -12.33 12.27
N VAL A 185 0.78 -12.29 11.61
CA VAL A 185 -0.47 -12.89 12.13
C VAL A 185 -0.34 -14.40 12.29
N ASN A 186 0.28 -15.10 11.33
CA ASN A 186 0.53 -16.54 11.41
C ASN A 186 1.48 -16.90 12.58
N ALA A 187 2.42 -16.02 12.90
CA ALA A 187 3.30 -16.15 14.08
C ALA A 187 2.61 -15.77 15.39
N ARG A 188 1.28 -15.57 15.39
CA ARG A 188 0.44 -15.24 16.55
C ARG A 188 0.70 -13.86 17.16
N TYR A 189 1.26 -12.94 16.40
CA TYR A 189 1.38 -11.57 16.79
C TYR A 189 0.06 -10.81 16.61
N LYS A 190 -0.12 -9.77 17.42
CA LYS A 190 -1.27 -8.86 17.40
C LYS A 190 -0.91 -7.56 16.67
N LEU A 191 -1.79 -7.13 15.77
CA LEU A 191 -1.71 -5.83 15.10
C LEU A 191 -3.00 -5.03 15.34
N ILE A 192 -2.91 -3.71 15.28
CA ILE A 192 -4.04 -2.82 15.53
C ILE A 192 -4.21 -1.84 14.37
N PHE A 193 -5.43 -1.75 13.86
CA PHE A 193 -5.85 -0.62 13.05
C PHE A 193 -6.48 0.44 13.96
N GLU A 194 -5.89 1.64 13.97
CA GLU A 194 -6.30 2.78 14.77
C GLU A 194 -6.96 3.87 13.89
N PRO A 195 -8.29 4.02 13.95
CA PRO A 195 -9.00 4.92 13.05
C PRO A 195 -8.77 6.42 13.34
N GLN A 196 -8.25 6.77 14.51
CA GLN A 196 -7.90 8.15 14.84
C GLN A 196 -6.59 8.59 14.18
N ALA A 197 -5.70 7.66 13.85
CA ALA A 197 -4.46 7.94 13.13
C ALA A 197 -4.77 8.15 11.63
N VAL A 198 -4.96 9.41 11.24
CA VAL A 198 -5.35 9.77 9.86
C VAL A 198 -4.14 10.27 9.07
N ALA A 199 -4.01 9.81 7.84
CA ALA A 199 -3.06 10.34 6.86
C ALA A 199 -3.75 10.57 5.51
N HIS A 200 -3.21 11.48 4.72
CA HIS A 200 -3.77 11.91 3.44
C HIS A 200 -2.82 11.59 2.30
N HIS A 201 -3.32 10.80 1.34
CA HIS A 201 -2.57 10.47 0.14
C HIS A 201 -2.60 11.64 -0.84
N GLN A 202 -1.43 12.20 -1.15
CA GLN A 202 -1.27 13.43 -1.94
C GLN A 202 -1.16 13.17 -3.44
N ARG A 203 -1.23 11.92 -3.84
CA ARG A 203 -1.08 11.52 -5.23
C ARG A 203 -2.26 12.00 -6.07
N ARG A 204 -1.93 12.52 -7.25
CA ARG A 204 -2.91 12.78 -8.32
C ARG A 204 -2.73 11.79 -9.44
N ASP A 205 -3.84 11.29 -9.96
CA ASP A 205 -3.83 10.34 -11.05
C ASP A 205 -4.38 10.95 -12.34
N SER A 206 -3.76 10.54 -13.44
CA SER A 206 -4.35 10.63 -14.78
C SER A 206 -5.20 9.40 -15.06
N LEU A 207 -6.06 9.46 -16.09
CA LEU A 207 -6.82 8.28 -16.53
C LEU A 207 -5.92 7.09 -16.90
N SER A 208 -4.71 7.35 -17.37
CA SER A 208 -3.74 6.32 -17.72
C SER A 208 -3.03 5.74 -16.48
N SER A 209 -2.65 6.61 -15.51
CA SER A 209 -1.92 6.15 -14.33
C SER A 209 -2.82 5.34 -13.39
N VAL A 210 -4.07 5.76 -13.16
CA VAL A 210 -5.00 5.04 -12.27
C VAL A 210 -5.28 3.63 -12.77
N VAL A 211 -5.54 3.45 -14.08
CA VAL A 211 -5.81 2.14 -14.66
C VAL A 211 -4.60 1.20 -14.55
N ARG A 212 -3.38 1.71 -14.82
CA ARG A 212 -2.15 0.93 -14.68
C ARG A 212 -1.83 0.58 -13.23
N THR A 213 -2.07 1.52 -12.30
CA THR A 213 -1.84 1.27 -10.87
C THR A 213 -2.82 0.23 -10.35
N TYR A 214 -4.10 0.32 -10.74
CA TYR A 214 -5.10 -0.68 -10.39
C TYR A 214 -4.75 -2.07 -10.94
N TRP A 215 -4.27 -2.17 -12.18
CA TRP A 215 -3.78 -3.43 -12.73
C TRP A 215 -2.64 -4.02 -11.88
N ARG A 216 -1.68 -3.20 -11.43
CA ARG A 216 -0.60 -3.68 -10.54
C ARG A 216 -1.14 -4.22 -9.22
N TRP A 217 -2.17 -3.61 -8.65
CA TRP A 217 -2.80 -4.06 -7.41
C TRP A 217 -3.49 -5.42 -7.59
N GLU A 218 -4.20 -5.59 -8.69
CA GLU A 218 -4.87 -6.85 -8.98
C GLU A 218 -3.93 -7.96 -9.45
N PHE A 219 -2.77 -7.59 -10.00
CA PHE A 219 -1.83 -8.52 -10.61
C PHE A 219 -1.49 -9.68 -9.69
N PHE A 220 -1.03 -9.43 -8.46
CA PHE A 220 -0.64 -10.48 -7.53
C PHE A 220 -1.81 -11.35 -7.09
N THR A 221 -3.01 -10.78 -6.95
CA THR A 221 -4.23 -11.55 -6.66
C THR A 221 -4.48 -12.59 -7.75
N HIS A 222 -4.38 -12.19 -9.02
CA HIS A 222 -4.58 -13.10 -10.15
C HIS A 222 -3.41 -14.06 -10.35
N TYR A 223 -2.19 -13.60 -10.15
CA TYR A 223 -0.99 -14.41 -10.27
C TYR A 223 -1.01 -15.61 -9.32
N PHE A 224 -1.26 -15.37 -8.03
CA PHE A 224 -1.30 -16.44 -7.02
C PHE A 224 -2.50 -17.38 -7.16
N ASN A 225 -3.60 -16.92 -7.73
CA ASN A 225 -4.77 -17.76 -8.01
C ASN A 225 -4.68 -18.50 -9.35
N GLY A 226 -3.51 -18.51 -10.00
CA GLY A 226 -3.31 -19.21 -11.28
C GLY A 226 -4.04 -18.56 -12.48
N GLY A 227 -4.50 -17.32 -12.35
CA GLY A 227 -5.27 -16.63 -13.41
C GLY A 227 -4.54 -16.48 -14.73
N TYR A 228 -3.21 -16.47 -14.71
CA TYR A 228 -2.39 -16.41 -15.93
C TYR A 228 -2.18 -17.75 -16.63
N ASN A 229 -2.59 -18.86 -16.00
CA ASN A 229 -2.62 -20.18 -16.68
C ASN A 229 -3.74 -20.25 -17.74
N HIS A 230 -4.74 -19.36 -17.62
CA HIS A 230 -5.92 -19.29 -18.50
C HIS A 230 -6.12 -17.87 -19.01
N ILE A 231 -5.18 -17.37 -19.82
CA ILE A 231 -5.13 -15.95 -20.24
C ILE A 231 -6.42 -15.48 -20.91
N TRP A 232 -7.04 -16.31 -21.74
CA TRP A 232 -8.29 -15.94 -22.43
C TRP A 232 -9.47 -15.80 -21.47
N LEU A 233 -9.52 -16.64 -20.44
CA LEU A 233 -10.51 -16.50 -19.36
C LEU A 233 -10.27 -15.19 -18.56
N LYS A 234 -9.00 -14.85 -18.28
CA LYS A 234 -8.65 -13.59 -17.62
C LYS A 234 -9.11 -12.37 -18.42
N ILE A 235 -8.88 -12.38 -19.73
CA ILE A 235 -9.35 -11.31 -20.63
C ILE A 235 -10.88 -11.21 -20.59
N LEU A 236 -11.60 -12.32 -20.70
CA LEU A 236 -13.06 -12.33 -20.60
C LEU A 236 -13.53 -11.74 -19.26
N MET A 237 -12.84 -12.07 -18.16
CA MET A 237 -13.16 -11.53 -16.84
C MET A 237 -12.93 -10.02 -16.77
N ASN A 238 -11.89 -9.46 -17.40
CA ASN A 238 -11.68 -8.01 -17.44
C ASN A 238 -12.90 -7.27 -18.02
N PHE A 239 -13.48 -7.78 -19.12
CA PHE A 239 -14.69 -7.21 -19.70
C PHE A 239 -15.94 -7.42 -18.83
N ARG A 240 -16.09 -8.60 -18.24
CA ARG A 240 -17.21 -8.91 -17.33
C ARG A 240 -17.21 -8.00 -16.10
N TRP A 241 -16.06 -7.78 -15.48
CA TRP A 241 -15.90 -6.87 -14.33
C TRP A 241 -16.22 -5.44 -14.72
N THR A 242 -15.68 -4.96 -15.82
CA THR A 242 -15.97 -3.61 -16.31
C THR A 242 -17.48 -3.40 -16.48
N ARG A 243 -18.19 -4.38 -17.02
CA ARG A 243 -19.66 -4.28 -17.16
C ARG A 243 -20.35 -4.09 -15.79
N ILE A 244 -19.87 -4.75 -14.75
CA ILE A 244 -20.41 -4.60 -13.39
C ILE A 244 -20.11 -3.20 -12.84
N LEU A 245 -18.89 -2.69 -13.01
CA LEU A 245 -18.50 -1.35 -12.60
C LEU A 245 -19.35 -0.28 -13.29
N VAL A 246 -19.45 -0.36 -14.61
CA VAL A 246 -20.28 0.55 -15.42
C VAL A 246 -21.74 0.57 -14.93
N PHE A 247 -22.35 -0.60 -14.72
CA PHE A 247 -23.70 -0.69 -14.21
C PHE A 247 -23.84 -0.03 -12.83
N ASN A 248 -22.91 -0.30 -11.92
CA ASN A 248 -22.93 0.28 -10.57
C ASN A 248 -22.75 1.81 -10.60
N HIS A 249 -21.84 2.35 -11.41
CA HIS A 249 -21.63 3.78 -11.52
C HIS A 249 -22.81 4.50 -12.16
N LEU A 250 -23.46 3.92 -13.15
CA LEU A 250 -24.69 4.47 -13.73
C LEU A 250 -25.83 4.47 -12.70
N ARG A 251 -26.01 3.35 -11.98
CA ARG A 251 -27.03 3.24 -10.93
C ARG A 251 -26.81 4.25 -9.80
N ASN A 252 -25.56 4.49 -9.41
CA ASN A 252 -25.18 5.42 -8.35
C ASN A 252 -25.02 6.88 -8.83
N ARG A 253 -25.42 7.18 -10.07
CA ARG A 253 -25.33 8.52 -10.68
C ARG A 253 -23.91 9.10 -10.69
N GLN A 254 -22.90 8.27 -10.98
CA GLN A 254 -21.48 8.63 -11.05
C GLN A 254 -20.91 8.50 -12.46
N PRO A 255 -21.48 9.17 -13.49
CA PRO A 255 -21.11 8.94 -14.90
C PRO A 255 -19.67 9.34 -15.22
N ALA A 256 -19.08 10.26 -14.45
CA ALA A 256 -17.68 10.67 -14.66
C ALA A 256 -16.69 9.51 -14.48
N LEU A 257 -17.00 8.52 -13.64
CA LEU A 257 -16.15 7.35 -13.37
C LEU A 257 -16.11 6.39 -14.57
N LEU A 258 -17.10 6.44 -15.45
CA LEU A 258 -17.12 5.64 -16.69
C LEU A 258 -15.91 5.92 -17.59
N LEU A 259 -15.32 7.11 -17.52
CA LEU A 259 -14.10 7.43 -18.27
C LEU A 259 -12.92 6.52 -17.89
N VAL A 260 -12.87 6.04 -16.65
CA VAL A 260 -11.88 5.05 -16.21
C VAL A 260 -12.36 3.65 -16.57
N ASP A 261 -13.61 3.30 -16.22
CA ASP A 261 -14.14 1.95 -16.43
C ASP A 261 -13.99 1.46 -17.87
N LEU A 262 -14.32 2.32 -18.84
CA LEU A 262 -14.25 1.97 -20.26
C LEU A 262 -12.82 1.71 -20.76
N ARG A 263 -11.80 2.19 -20.03
CA ARG A 263 -10.39 1.92 -20.35
C ARG A 263 -9.85 0.65 -19.70
N LEU A 264 -10.41 0.25 -18.56
CA LEU A 264 -9.93 -0.90 -17.79
C LEU A 264 -9.77 -2.17 -18.63
N PRO A 265 -10.81 -2.67 -19.33
CA PRO A 265 -10.70 -3.98 -19.96
C PRO A 265 -9.64 -4.01 -21.07
N TRP A 266 -9.46 -2.92 -21.77
CA TRP A 266 -8.48 -2.82 -22.86
C TRP A 266 -7.04 -2.74 -22.32
N VAL A 267 -6.79 -1.86 -21.36
CA VAL A 267 -5.45 -1.69 -20.80
C VAL A 267 -5.04 -2.92 -19.98
N HIS A 268 -5.95 -3.46 -19.17
CA HIS A 268 -5.68 -4.66 -18.39
C HIS A 268 -5.43 -5.86 -19.30
N SER A 269 -6.26 -6.08 -20.32
CA SER A 269 -6.05 -7.18 -21.28
C SER A 269 -4.75 -7.04 -22.05
N TYR A 270 -4.37 -5.83 -22.45
CA TYR A 270 -3.07 -5.58 -23.07
C TYR A 270 -1.90 -5.91 -22.13
N LEU A 271 -1.96 -5.46 -20.88
CA LEU A 271 -0.91 -5.72 -19.89
C LEU A 271 -0.85 -7.21 -19.53
N ASP A 272 -2.00 -7.88 -19.40
CA ASP A 272 -2.10 -9.32 -19.14
C ASP A 272 -1.50 -10.15 -20.29
N LEU A 273 -1.80 -9.80 -21.55
CA LEU A 273 -1.21 -10.44 -22.74
C LEU A 273 0.30 -10.20 -22.80
N ARG A 274 0.70 -8.94 -22.60
CA ARG A 274 2.13 -8.58 -22.58
C ARG A 274 2.88 -9.39 -21.53
N TYR A 275 2.33 -9.53 -20.32
CA TYR A 275 2.90 -10.35 -19.27
C TYR A 275 2.95 -11.83 -19.66
N HIS A 276 1.87 -12.36 -20.21
CA HIS A 276 1.76 -13.77 -20.60
C HIS A 276 2.76 -14.20 -21.69
N PHE A 277 3.00 -13.33 -22.69
CA PHE A 277 3.88 -13.62 -23.82
C PHE A 277 5.29 -13.04 -23.69
N SER A 278 5.54 -12.16 -22.72
CA SER A 278 6.89 -11.61 -22.52
C SER A 278 7.80 -12.68 -21.95
N LYS A 279 8.95 -12.92 -22.61
CA LYS A 279 10.05 -13.71 -22.03
C LYS A 279 10.75 -12.95 -20.91
N ASP A 280 10.75 -11.61 -20.98
CA ASP A 280 11.19 -10.72 -19.93
C ASP A 280 10.03 -10.57 -18.94
N ARG A 281 10.04 -11.39 -17.90
CA ARG A 281 9.08 -11.23 -16.79
C ARG A 281 9.13 -9.77 -16.32
N LEU A 282 7.97 -9.12 -16.26
CA LEU A 282 7.89 -7.77 -15.71
C LEU A 282 8.61 -7.78 -14.36
N PRO A 283 9.43 -6.75 -14.02
CA PRO A 283 10.27 -6.74 -12.82
C PRO A 283 9.47 -6.87 -11.49
N MET A 284 8.20 -7.15 -11.57
CA MET A 284 7.26 -7.36 -10.47
C MET A 284 7.15 -8.82 -10.01
N VAL A 285 7.77 -9.78 -10.70
CA VAL A 285 7.39 -11.20 -10.53
C VAL A 285 8.61 -12.09 -10.47
N ASP A 286 9.25 -12.09 -9.32
CA ASP A 286 10.12 -13.19 -8.90
C ASP A 286 9.51 -14.01 -7.74
N ALA A 287 8.25 -13.73 -7.37
CA ALA A 287 7.58 -14.44 -6.28
C ALA A 287 7.21 -15.87 -6.70
N ASP A 288 7.69 -16.87 -5.96
CA ASP A 288 7.29 -18.27 -6.14
C ASP A 288 5.85 -18.49 -5.65
N PRO A 289 4.90 -18.87 -6.52
CA PRO A 289 3.51 -19.13 -6.12
C PRO A 289 3.38 -20.24 -5.07
N LYS A 290 4.36 -21.15 -4.97
CA LYS A 290 4.33 -22.28 -4.04
C LYS A 290 4.52 -21.89 -2.58
N ASN A 291 5.14 -20.73 -2.32
CA ASN A 291 5.32 -20.19 -0.96
C ASN A 291 4.14 -19.35 -0.47
N SER A 292 3.16 -19.10 -1.30
CA SER A 292 1.93 -18.38 -0.95
C SER A 292 0.86 -19.34 -0.43
N ALA A 293 1.08 -19.96 0.74
CA ALA A 293 0.05 -20.79 1.37
C ALA A 293 -1.21 -19.96 1.63
N VAL A 294 -2.30 -20.32 0.95
CA VAL A 294 -3.68 -19.88 1.14
C VAL A 294 -3.94 -18.39 0.86
N TYR A 295 -4.19 -18.09 -0.39
CA TYR A 295 -4.70 -16.79 -0.82
C TYR A 295 -6.23 -16.76 -0.78
N LEU A 296 -6.81 -15.95 0.11
CA LEU A 296 -8.22 -15.59 0.01
C LEU A 296 -8.33 -14.23 -0.68
N PRO A 297 -9.16 -14.11 -1.72
CA PRO A 297 -9.24 -12.88 -2.50
C PRO A 297 -9.74 -11.71 -1.66
N TRP A 298 -8.96 -10.64 -1.62
CA TRP A 298 -9.33 -9.30 -1.22
C TRP A 298 -10.08 -8.64 -2.40
N PRO A 299 -11.03 -7.81 -2.27
CA PRO A 299 -12.05 -7.39 -1.26
C PRO A 299 -13.50 -7.74 -1.66
N PHE A 300 -13.75 -8.83 -2.39
CA PHE A 300 -15.03 -9.09 -3.07
C PHE A 300 -16.17 -9.52 -2.13
N ARG A 301 -15.93 -9.69 -0.82
CA ARG A 301 -16.99 -10.02 0.15
C ARG A 301 -17.78 -8.81 0.67
N ASN A 302 -17.27 -7.59 0.58
CA ASN A 302 -17.93 -6.41 1.18
C ASN A 302 -18.99 -5.75 0.29
N PHE A 303 -19.09 -6.07 -1.00
CA PHE A 303 -20.12 -5.53 -1.87
C PHE A 303 -21.56 -6.03 -1.55
N ARG A 304 -21.70 -7.08 -0.72
CA ARG A 304 -23.03 -7.60 -0.35
C ARG A 304 -23.58 -7.09 1.00
N LYS A 305 -22.78 -6.41 1.84
CA LYS A 305 -23.21 -6.02 3.20
C LYS A 305 -23.73 -4.59 3.35
N ASN A 306 -23.55 -3.71 2.39
CA ASN A 306 -24.12 -2.35 2.44
C ASN A 306 -25.39 -2.24 1.58
N ARG A 307 -26.39 -3.09 1.82
CA ARG A 307 -27.76 -2.74 1.47
C ARG A 307 -28.34 -1.96 2.66
N PRO A 308 -28.79 -0.70 2.49
CA PRO A 308 -29.66 -0.10 3.48
C PRO A 308 -30.89 -0.98 3.60
N ALA A 309 -31.33 -1.22 4.84
CA ALA A 309 -32.58 -1.90 5.10
C ALA A 309 -33.70 -1.15 4.36
N PRO A 310 -34.68 -1.86 3.75
CA PRO A 310 -35.86 -1.22 3.20
C PRO A 310 -36.62 -0.59 4.37
N GLY A 311 -36.82 0.76 4.27
CA GLY A 311 -37.72 1.51 5.13
C GLY A 311 -39.15 1.18 4.84
#